data_700d0cb18eba3849b67556d1f72781ba
#
_entry.id   700d0cb18eba3849b67556d1f72781ba
#
_cell.length_a   1.000
_cell.length_b   1.000
_cell.length_c   1.000
_cell.angle_alpha   90.00
_cell.angle_beta   90.00
_cell.angle_gamma   90.00
#
_symmetry.space_group_name_H-M   'P 1'
#
loop_
_entity.id
_entity.type
_entity.pdbx_description
1 polymer ?
#
loop_
_entity_poly.entity_id
_entity_poly.type
_entity_poly.pdbx_seq_one_letter_code
_entity_poly.pdbx_strand_id
1 'polypeptide(L)'
;MSFLKIVNNVKDDLKDKYKRPRPFISHRDIKPCLPLESSFSYPSGHSTWYASTALLLADLMPERRERLIQIGRQGGYSRVYCGMHYPSDVIEGERLAKAITADIIASPEWQSTATKSNPKLTNF
;
A
#
# COMPACT_ATOMS: atom_id res chain seq x y z
N MET A 1 7.59 16.87 -0.72
CA MET A 1 6.92 15.91 -1.60
C MET A 1 6.53 14.69 -0.80
N SER A 2 5.38 14.17 -1.05
CA SER A 2 4.95 12.94 -0.38
C SER A 2 5.63 11.72 -1.00
N PHE A 3 6.25 10.90 -0.19
CA PHE A 3 6.80 9.60 -0.63
C PHE A 3 5.69 8.68 -1.17
N LEU A 4 4.47 8.84 -0.66
CA LEU A 4 3.31 8.09 -1.11
C LEU A 4 2.89 8.44 -2.55
N LYS A 5 3.28 9.61 -3.05
CA LYS A 5 3.04 9.97 -4.45
C LYS A 5 3.82 9.05 -5.40
N ILE A 6 5.04 8.68 -5.03
CA ILE A 6 5.84 7.71 -5.79
C ILE A 6 5.11 6.37 -5.86
N VAL A 7 4.62 5.91 -4.72
CA VAL A 7 3.84 4.67 -4.61
C VAL A 7 2.60 4.72 -5.53
N ASN A 8 1.85 5.81 -5.47
CA ASN A 8 0.64 5.98 -6.27
C ASN A 8 0.94 5.97 -7.77
N ASN A 9 2.01 6.62 -8.21
CA ASN A 9 2.37 6.66 -9.64
C ASN A 9 2.67 5.27 -10.19
N VAL A 10 3.45 4.47 -9.47
CA VAL A 10 3.78 3.10 -9.87
C VAL A 10 2.52 2.24 -9.88
N LYS A 11 1.69 2.35 -8.86
CA LYS A 11 0.43 1.62 -8.76
C LYS A 11 -0.49 1.93 -9.95
N ASP A 12 -0.63 3.20 -10.31
CA ASP A 12 -1.49 3.62 -11.42
C ASP A 12 -0.98 3.10 -12.76
N ASP A 13 0.33 3.13 -13.00
CA ASP A 13 0.93 2.56 -14.20
C ASP A 13 0.61 1.08 -14.35
N LEU A 14 0.67 0.33 -13.24
CA LEU A 14 0.35 -1.10 -13.24
C LEU A 14 -1.14 -1.36 -13.47
N LYS A 15 -2.01 -0.54 -12.90
CA LYS A 15 -3.46 -0.64 -13.16
C LYS A 15 -3.75 -0.48 -14.64
N ASP A 16 -3.14 0.49 -15.29
CA ASP A 16 -3.32 0.76 -16.71
C ASP A 16 -2.73 -0.35 -17.59
N LYS A 17 -1.67 -0.99 -17.12
CA LYS A 17 -1.03 -2.10 -17.85
C LYS A 17 -1.89 -3.37 -17.83
N TYR A 18 -2.42 -3.76 -16.68
CA TYR A 18 -3.13 -5.03 -16.52
C TYR A 18 -4.63 -4.94 -16.77
N LYS A 19 -5.26 -3.80 -16.52
CA LYS A 19 -6.68 -3.52 -16.78
C LYS A 19 -7.65 -4.61 -16.28
N ARG A 20 -7.37 -5.17 -15.10
CA ARG A 20 -8.26 -6.17 -14.50
C ARG A 20 -9.56 -5.52 -14.05
N PRO A 21 -10.74 -6.01 -14.49
CA PRO A 21 -12.01 -5.55 -13.95
C PRO A 21 -12.15 -5.89 -12.46
N ARG A 22 -12.85 -5.05 -11.72
CA ARG A 22 -13.12 -5.33 -10.30
C ARG A 22 -14.10 -6.49 -10.14
N PRO A 23 -14.11 -7.17 -8.96
CA PRO A 23 -14.97 -8.32 -8.73
C PRO A 23 -16.44 -8.07 -9.05
N PHE A 24 -16.99 -6.91 -8.67
CA PHE A 24 -18.39 -6.59 -8.89
C PHE A 24 -18.75 -6.36 -10.36
N ILE A 25 -17.77 -6.13 -11.23
CA ILE A 25 -17.96 -6.01 -12.68
C ILE A 25 -18.08 -7.42 -13.28
N SER A 26 -17.18 -8.33 -12.90
CA SER A 26 -17.15 -9.71 -13.44
C SER A 26 -18.14 -10.65 -12.77
N HIS A 27 -18.51 -10.36 -11.52
CA HIS A 27 -19.44 -11.16 -10.71
C HIS A 27 -20.55 -10.27 -10.17
N ARG A 28 -21.65 -10.19 -10.91
CA ARG A 28 -22.73 -9.22 -10.63
C ARG A 28 -23.54 -9.51 -9.36
N ASP A 29 -23.40 -10.69 -8.79
CA ASP A 29 -23.97 -11.05 -7.50
C ASP A 29 -23.22 -10.43 -6.31
N ILE A 30 -22.00 -9.95 -6.53
CA ILE A 30 -21.23 -9.25 -5.49
C ILE A 30 -21.78 -7.84 -5.31
N LYS A 31 -22.13 -7.51 -4.06
CA LYS A 31 -22.61 -6.18 -3.65
C LYS A 31 -21.56 -5.53 -2.77
N PRO A 32 -20.74 -4.59 -3.29
CA PRO A 32 -19.71 -3.93 -2.50
C PRO A 32 -20.31 -3.11 -1.35
N CYS A 33 -19.60 -3.06 -0.24
CA CYS A 33 -20.01 -2.28 0.93
C CYS A 33 -19.60 -0.80 0.85
N LEU A 34 -18.89 -0.40 -0.20
CA LEU A 34 -18.46 0.97 -0.45
C LEU A 34 -18.95 1.44 -1.82
N PRO A 35 -18.95 2.77 -2.09
CA PRO A 35 -19.28 3.29 -3.41
C PRO A 35 -18.39 2.66 -4.49
N LEU A 36 -18.98 2.40 -5.66
CA LEU A 36 -18.27 1.79 -6.78
C LEU A 36 -17.15 2.69 -7.29
N GLU A 37 -16.00 2.11 -7.51
CA GLU A 37 -14.86 2.80 -8.10
C GLU A 37 -14.73 2.42 -9.57
N SER A 38 -14.37 3.39 -10.41
CA SER A 38 -14.23 3.20 -11.86
C SER A 38 -12.85 2.70 -12.28
N SER A 39 -11.85 2.79 -11.40
CA SER A 39 -10.49 2.34 -11.71
C SER A 39 -10.38 0.81 -11.73
N PHE A 40 -9.31 0.31 -12.38
CA PHE A 40 -9.05 -1.13 -12.47
C PHE A 40 -8.68 -1.75 -11.13
N SER A 41 -8.82 -3.08 -11.04
CA SER A 41 -8.71 -3.82 -9.80
C SER A 41 -7.26 -4.09 -9.34
N TYR A 42 -6.38 -4.41 -10.26
CA TYR A 42 -5.04 -4.93 -9.95
C TYR A 42 -3.95 -3.92 -10.28
N PRO A 43 -3.04 -3.64 -9.36
CA PRO A 43 -3.06 -4.01 -7.95
C PRO A 43 -4.01 -3.14 -7.12
N SER A 44 -4.36 -3.59 -5.90
CA SER A 44 -5.18 -2.79 -4.99
C SER A 44 -4.44 -1.53 -4.54
N GLY A 45 -5.04 -0.36 -4.82
CA GLY A 45 -4.45 0.92 -4.43
C GLY A 45 -4.44 1.12 -2.92
N HIS A 46 -5.54 0.80 -2.25
CA HIS A 46 -5.63 0.91 -0.80
C HIS A 46 -4.67 -0.05 -0.10
N SER A 47 -4.56 -1.30 -0.57
CA SER A 47 -3.59 -2.25 -0.02
C SER A 47 -2.15 -1.75 -0.18
N THR A 48 -1.80 -1.24 -1.35
CA THR A 48 -0.48 -0.66 -1.60
C THR A 48 -0.22 0.52 -0.66
N TRP A 49 -1.20 1.39 -0.50
CA TRP A 49 -1.08 2.57 0.38
C TRP A 49 -0.95 2.18 1.85
N TYR A 50 -1.81 1.27 2.35
CA TYR A 50 -1.75 0.82 3.73
C TYR A 50 -0.43 0.13 4.04
N ALA A 51 0.02 -0.76 3.18
CA ALA A 51 1.27 -1.47 3.37
C ALA A 51 2.48 -0.53 3.32
N SER A 52 2.48 0.41 2.38
CA SER A 52 3.57 1.40 2.27
C SER A 52 3.63 2.32 3.49
N THR A 53 2.49 2.82 3.93
CA THR A 53 2.42 3.66 5.13
C THR A 53 2.92 2.88 6.35
N ALA A 54 2.48 1.64 6.51
CA ALA A 54 2.91 0.80 7.63
C ALA A 54 4.43 0.56 7.62
N LEU A 55 5.00 0.27 6.47
CA LEU A 55 6.43 0.01 6.33
C LEU A 55 7.29 1.26 6.59
N LEU A 56 6.85 2.41 6.09
CA LEU A 56 7.56 3.67 6.34
C LEU A 56 7.49 4.07 7.82
N LEU A 57 6.32 3.93 8.44
CA LEU A 57 6.18 4.18 9.88
C LEU A 57 6.99 3.19 10.72
N ALA A 58 7.06 1.93 10.29
CA ALA A 58 7.84 0.91 10.97
C ALA A 58 9.34 1.22 10.93
N ASP A 59 9.82 1.85 9.86
CA ASP A 59 11.20 2.30 9.78
C ASP A 59 11.50 3.43 10.79
N LEU A 60 10.53 4.30 11.01
CA LEU A 60 10.63 5.39 11.99
C LEU A 60 10.44 4.91 13.43
N MET A 61 9.66 3.87 13.63
CA MET A 61 9.30 3.32 14.94
C MET A 61 9.48 1.79 14.94
N PRO A 62 10.73 1.30 14.92
CA PRO A 62 11.01 -0.14 14.80
C PRO A 62 10.37 -0.99 15.89
N GLU A 63 10.19 -0.43 17.08
CA GLU A 63 9.55 -1.10 18.22
C GLU A 63 8.07 -1.41 18.00
N ARG A 64 7.44 -0.76 17.01
CA ARG A 64 6.03 -0.95 16.66
C ARG A 64 5.84 -1.69 15.33
N ARG A 65 6.91 -2.20 14.76
CA ARG A 65 6.90 -2.77 13.41
C ARG A 65 5.83 -3.83 13.21
N GLU A 66 5.77 -4.82 14.09
CA GLU A 66 4.81 -5.93 13.94
C GLU A 66 3.37 -5.43 13.95
N ARG A 67 3.06 -4.54 14.89
CA ARG A 67 1.70 -4.00 15.03
C ARG A 67 1.31 -3.16 13.83
N LEU A 68 2.21 -2.33 13.34
CA LEU A 68 1.96 -1.48 12.17
C LEU A 68 1.71 -2.31 10.91
N ILE A 69 2.54 -3.33 10.67
CA ILE A 69 2.37 -4.22 9.51
C ILE A 69 1.05 -4.98 9.60
N GLN A 70 0.68 -5.46 10.79
CA GLN A 70 -0.59 -6.15 10.99
C GLN A 70 -1.78 -5.26 10.67
N ILE A 71 -1.77 -4.02 11.14
CA ILE A 71 -2.84 -3.04 10.85
C ILE A 71 -2.92 -2.75 9.36
N GLY A 72 -1.78 -2.59 8.69
CA GLY A 72 -1.73 -2.38 7.25
C GLY A 72 -2.35 -3.53 6.47
N ARG A 73 -2.04 -4.76 6.85
CA ARG A 73 -2.65 -5.96 6.25
C ARG A 73 -4.15 -6.03 6.45
N GLN A 74 -4.61 -5.76 7.65
CA GLN A 74 -6.05 -5.73 7.95
C GLN A 74 -6.77 -4.71 7.07
N GLY A 75 -6.17 -3.54 6.88
CA GLY A 75 -6.71 -2.50 6.00
C GLY A 75 -6.80 -2.99 4.55
N GLY A 76 -5.77 -3.64 4.05
CA GLY A 76 -5.76 -4.20 2.70
C GLY A 76 -6.82 -5.27 2.50
N TYR A 77 -6.88 -6.26 3.39
CA TYR A 77 -7.83 -7.36 3.29
C TYR A 77 -9.29 -6.93 3.51
N SER A 78 -9.53 -5.82 4.20
CA SER A 78 -10.89 -5.28 4.32
C SER A 78 -11.50 -4.99 2.94
N ARG A 79 -10.69 -4.69 1.94
CA ARG A 79 -11.13 -4.45 0.56
C ARG A 79 -11.66 -5.71 -0.10
N VAL A 80 -11.15 -6.89 0.27
CA VAL A 80 -11.66 -8.18 -0.21
C VAL A 80 -13.02 -8.46 0.42
N TYR A 81 -13.13 -8.34 1.72
CA TYR A 81 -14.39 -8.55 2.43
C TYR A 81 -15.49 -7.60 1.96
N CYS A 82 -15.11 -6.39 1.57
CA CYS A 82 -16.03 -5.38 1.05
C CYS A 82 -16.44 -5.61 -0.42
N GLY A 83 -15.84 -6.59 -1.12
CA GLY A 83 -16.17 -6.88 -2.52
C GLY A 83 -15.52 -5.93 -3.54
N MET A 84 -14.54 -5.14 -3.12
CA MET A 84 -13.88 -4.15 -3.99
C MET A 84 -12.68 -4.71 -4.75
N HIS A 85 -12.06 -5.76 -4.23
CA HIS A 85 -10.84 -6.35 -4.78
C HIS A 85 -10.80 -7.86 -4.62
N TYR A 86 -10.04 -8.51 -5.51
CA TYR A 86 -9.66 -9.91 -5.36
C TYR A 86 -8.52 -10.03 -4.34
N PRO A 87 -8.38 -11.20 -3.67
CA PRO A 87 -7.23 -11.43 -2.79
C PRO A 87 -5.88 -11.21 -3.47
N SER A 88 -5.74 -11.60 -4.74
CA SER A 88 -4.51 -11.40 -5.50
C SER A 88 -4.19 -9.92 -5.74
N ASP A 89 -5.20 -9.05 -5.83
CA ASP A 89 -4.99 -7.60 -5.93
C ASP A 89 -4.33 -7.05 -4.65
N VAL A 90 -4.78 -7.54 -3.51
CA VAL A 90 -4.29 -7.12 -2.19
C VAL A 90 -2.87 -7.63 -1.95
N ILE A 91 -2.62 -8.91 -2.26
CA ILE A 91 -1.30 -9.52 -2.13
C ILE A 91 -0.27 -8.78 -3.00
N GLU A 92 -0.63 -8.47 -4.23
CA GLU A 92 0.28 -7.71 -5.12
C GLU A 92 0.47 -6.27 -4.63
N GLY A 93 -0.56 -5.66 -4.06
CA GLY A 93 -0.43 -4.35 -3.42
C GLY A 93 0.60 -4.35 -2.29
N GLU A 94 0.58 -5.36 -1.44
CA GLU A 94 1.59 -5.52 -0.38
C GLU A 94 2.99 -5.74 -0.94
N ARG A 95 3.09 -6.59 -1.96
CA ARG A 95 4.37 -6.90 -2.61
C ARG A 95 4.97 -5.67 -3.27
N LEU A 96 4.16 -4.90 -3.98
CA LEU A 96 4.55 -3.65 -4.60
C LEU A 96 5.04 -2.65 -3.56
N ALA A 97 4.29 -2.53 -2.45
CA ALA A 97 4.66 -1.65 -1.35
C ALA A 97 6.03 -2.00 -0.76
N LYS A 98 6.31 -3.28 -0.56
CA LYS A 98 7.62 -3.74 -0.04
C LYS A 98 8.76 -3.33 -0.97
N ALA A 99 8.60 -3.51 -2.28
CA ALA A 99 9.63 -3.15 -3.25
C ALA A 99 9.87 -1.64 -3.29
N ILE A 100 8.80 -0.85 -3.37
CA ILE A 100 8.92 0.61 -3.48
C ILE A 100 9.44 1.22 -2.18
N THR A 101 8.93 0.79 -1.03
CA THR A 101 9.38 1.35 0.26
C THR A 101 10.83 0.99 0.58
N ALA A 102 11.32 -0.17 0.13
CA ALA A 102 12.74 -0.50 0.27
C ALA A 102 13.61 0.53 -0.45
N ASP A 103 13.22 0.93 -1.65
CA ASP A 103 13.95 1.95 -2.42
C ASP A 103 13.84 3.33 -1.76
N ILE A 104 12.64 3.68 -1.26
CA ILE A 104 12.42 4.95 -0.55
C ILE A 104 13.30 5.01 0.71
N ILE A 105 13.30 3.98 1.52
CA ILE A 105 14.05 3.92 2.79
C ILE A 105 15.54 4.03 2.53
N ALA A 106 16.02 3.45 1.44
CA ALA A 106 17.43 3.55 1.05
C ALA A 106 17.81 4.92 0.47
N SER A 107 16.85 5.79 0.15
CA SER A 107 17.12 7.08 -0.48
C SER A 107 17.70 8.09 0.52
N PRO A 108 18.59 9.01 0.06
CA PRO A 108 19.09 10.09 0.92
C PRO A 108 17.99 10.98 1.46
N GLU A 109 16.93 11.21 0.68
CA GLU A 109 15.78 12.04 1.06
C GLU A 109 15.05 11.45 2.27
N TRP A 110 14.82 10.15 2.27
CA TRP A 110 14.19 9.47 3.41
C TRP A 110 15.11 9.47 4.63
N GLN A 111 16.38 9.18 4.45
CA GLN A 111 17.36 9.15 5.55
C GLN A 111 17.41 10.50 6.25
N SER A 112 17.41 11.59 5.51
CA SER A 112 17.33 12.94 6.06
C SER A 112 16.04 13.18 6.83
N THR A 113 14.90 12.77 6.28
CA THR A 113 13.59 12.91 6.92
C THR A 113 13.51 12.07 8.19
N ALA A 114 13.97 10.83 8.17
CA ALA A 114 13.97 9.93 9.32
C ALA A 114 14.82 10.48 10.46
N THR A 115 15.98 11.02 10.16
CA THR A 115 16.88 11.64 11.13
C THR A 115 16.23 12.85 11.83
N LYS A 116 15.52 13.68 11.07
CA LYS A 116 14.79 14.84 11.62
C LYS A 116 13.62 14.42 12.50
N SER A 117 12.90 13.37 12.09
CA SER A 117 11.72 12.87 12.82
C SER A 117 12.08 12.07 14.06
N ASN A 118 13.22 11.39 14.05
CA ASN A 118 13.70 10.59 15.18
C ASN A 118 15.22 10.70 15.31
N PRO A 119 15.70 11.68 16.08
CA PRO A 119 17.16 11.89 16.25
C PRO A 119 17.92 10.68 16.79
N LYS A 120 17.24 9.73 17.46
CA LYS A 120 17.89 8.50 17.95
C LYS A 120 18.43 7.63 16.81
N LEU A 121 17.90 7.77 15.60
CA LEU A 121 18.38 7.02 14.45
C LEU A 121 19.76 7.47 13.95
N THR A 122 20.26 8.61 14.41
CA THR A 122 21.60 9.09 14.03
C THR A 122 22.73 8.39 14.75
N ASN A 123 22.43 7.62 15.80
CA ASN A 123 23.42 6.97 16.66
C ASN A 123 23.67 5.49 16.29
N PHE A 124 23.27 5.08 15.12
CA PHE A 124 23.47 3.73 14.64
C PHE A 124 24.50 3.64 13.53
#